data_04da71939930b0e36aa08211133dd22b
#
_entry.id   04da71939930b0e36aa08211133dd22b
#
_cell.length_a   1.000
_cell.length_b   1.000
_cell.length_c   1.000
_cell.angle_alpha   90.00
_cell.angle_beta   90.00
_cell.angle_gamma   90.00
#
_symmetry.space_group_name_H-M   'P 1'
#
loop_
_entity.id
_entity.type
_entity.pdbx_description
1 polymer ?
#
loop_
_entity_poly.entity_id
_entity_poly.type
_entity_poly.pdbx_seq_one_letter_code
_entity_poly.pdbx_strand_id
1 'polypeptide(L)'
;MKLRLSKSLYTRGLQCQKSLWLKKHKKEVLTPPNSSAQAIFENGNIVGDLACKLFPNGVEIPYENTTFQDKITLTQDYIHQGYENIYEATFEFDGILIMIDILNIKDNRVILNEVKSSTDVKDVYL
;
A
#
# COMPACT_ATOMS: atom_id res chain seq x y z
N MET A 1 1.65 21.38 8.81
CA MET A 1 1.10 20.03 8.47
C MET A 1 1.76 19.55 7.19
N LYS A 2 2.53 18.47 7.24
CA LYS A 2 3.16 17.93 6.04
C LYS A 2 2.09 17.23 5.19
N LEU A 3 1.83 17.75 4.00
CA LEU A 3 0.91 17.10 3.07
C LEU A 3 1.58 15.82 2.54
N ARG A 4 0.93 14.68 2.78
CA ARG A 4 1.34 13.40 2.23
C ARG A 4 0.35 12.96 1.16
N LEU A 5 0.87 12.50 0.04
CA LEU A 5 0.11 11.94 -1.07
C LEU A 5 0.44 10.45 -1.19
N SER A 6 -0.54 9.59 -0.88
CA SER A 6 -0.40 8.15 -1.11
C SER A 6 -0.79 7.80 -2.55
N LYS A 7 -0.38 6.61 -3.03
CA LYS A 7 -0.79 6.08 -4.34
C LYS A 7 -2.31 6.15 -4.56
N SER A 8 -3.11 5.71 -3.59
CA SER A 8 -4.56 5.74 -3.67
C SER A 8 -5.15 7.16 -3.75
N LEU A 9 -4.50 8.13 -3.09
CA LEU A 9 -4.90 9.54 -3.20
C LEU A 9 -4.49 10.13 -4.54
N TYR A 10 -3.33 9.77 -5.05
CA TYR A 10 -2.88 10.19 -6.38
C TYR A 10 -3.84 9.70 -7.47
N THR A 11 -4.15 8.41 -7.51
CA THR A 11 -5.08 7.83 -8.49
C THR A 11 -6.49 8.43 -8.36
N ARG A 12 -6.95 8.70 -7.12
CA ARG A 12 -8.21 9.43 -6.88
C ARG A 12 -8.17 10.83 -7.48
N GLY A 13 -7.06 11.54 -7.34
CA GLY A 13 -6.87 12.90 -7.90
C GLY A 13 -6.88 12.90 -9.42
N LEU A 14 -6.29 11.88 -10.06
CA LEU A 14 -6.35 11.70 -11.52
C LEU A 14 -7.78 11.47 -12.01
N GLN A 15 -8.58 10.71 -11.26
CA GLN A 15 -9.98 10.46 -11.60
C GLN A 15 -10.87 11.69 -11.35
N CYS A 16 -10.68 12.36 -10.20
CA CYS A 16 -11.48 13.53 -9.83
C CYS A 16 -10.77 14.33 -8.73
N GLN A 17 -10.27 15.51 -9.06
CA GLN A 17 -9.60 16.42 -8.12
C GLN A 17 -10.52 16.84 -6.96
N LYS A 18 -11.81 17.08 -7.23
CA LYS A 18 -12.81 17.39 -6.20
C LYS A 18 -12.96 16.23 -5.20
N SER A 19 -12.98 14.99 -5.69
CA SER A 19 -13.04 13.79 -4.83
C SER A 19 -11.82 13.67 -3.92
N LEU A 20 -10.62 13.98 -4.43
CA LEU A 20 -9.40 14.03 -3.62
C LEU A 20 -9.50 15.09 -2.53
N TRP A 21 -9.93 16.29 -2.88
CA TRP A 21 -10.11 17.39 -1.93
C TRP A 21 -11.11 17.02 -0.83
N LEU A 22 -12.27 16.49 -1.20
CA LEU A 22 -13.30 16.05 -0.25
C LEU A 22 -12.76 14.97 0.70
N LYS A 23 -12.02 14.00 0.18
CA LYS A 23 -11.42 12.95 1.02
C LYS A 23 -10.41 13.49 2.02
N LYS A 24 -9.69 14.56 1.69
CA LYS A 24 -8.70 15.18 2.59
C LYS A 24 -9.34 16.10 3.63
N HIS A 25 -10.35 16.88 3.24
CA HIS A 25 -10.84 18.01 4.01
C HIS A 25 -12.28 17.87 4.53
N LYS A 26 -13.06 16.93 3.97
CA LYS A 26 -14.50 16.75 4.25
C LYS A 26 -14.83 15.25 4.32
N LYS A 27 -14.20 14.54 5.23
CA LYS A 27 -14.37 13.07 5.36
C LYS A 27 -15.82 12.67 5.68
N GLU A 28 -16.56 13.54 6.32
CA GLU A 28 -17.96 13.35 6.68
C GLU A 28 -18.91 13.20 5.49
N VAL A 29 -18.51 13.65 4.32
CA VAL A 29 -19.32 13.49 3.08
C VAL A 29 -18.99 12.22 2.30
N LEU A 30 -18.06 11.40 2.79
CA LEU A 30 -17.71 10.15 2.12
C LEU A 30 -18.81 9.11 2.35
N THR A 31 -19.30 8.53 1.26
CA THR A 31 -20.20 7.38 1.35
C THR A 31 -19.45 6.17 1.93
N PRO A 32 -19.96 5.52 2.99
CA PRO A 32 -19.34 4.30 3.48
C PRO A 32 -19.40 3.19 2.42
N PRO A 33 -18.43 2.25 2.43
CA PRO A 33 -18.45 1.14 1.49
C PRO A 33 -19.71 0.28 1.67
N ASN A 34 -20.34 -0.09 0.57
CA ASN A 34 -21.47 -1.01 0.57
C ASN A 34 -20.97 -2.47 0.70
N SER A 35 -21.89 -3.43 0.83
CA SER A 35 -21.56 -4.85 0.97
C SER A 35 -20.72 -5.41 -0.19
N SER A 36 -20.94 -4.95 -1.41
CA SER A 36 -20.15 -5.37 -2.57
C SER A 36 -18.72 -4.86 -2.50
N ALA A 37 -18.52 -3.61 -2.08
CA ALA A 37 -17.19 -3.05 -1.87
C ALA A 37 -16.45 -3.79 -0.73
N GLN A 38 -17.16 -4.15 0.34
CA GLN A 38 -16.61 -4.93 1.45
C GLN A 38 -16.10 -6.30 0.98
N ALA A 39 -16.90 -7.03 0.19
CA ALA A 39 -16.49 -8.32 -0.37
C ALA A 39 -15.26 -8.21 -1.28
N ILE A 40 -15.12 -7.13 -2.04
CA ILE A 40 -13.93 -6.86 -2.86
C ILE A 40 -12.69 -6.65 -1.97
N PHE A 41 -12.81 -5.92 -0.86
CA PHE A 41 -11.70 -5.73 0.09
C PHE A 41 -11.29 -7.03 0.77
N GLU A 42 -12.24 -7.86 1.21
CA GLU A 42 -11.97 -9.16 1.81
C GLU A 42 -11.26 -10.09 0.84
N ASN A 43 -11.71 -10.16 -0.40
CA ASN A 43 -11.05 -10.93 -1.45
C ASN A 43 -9.63 -10.41 -1.75
N GLY A 44 -9.43 -9.10 -1.73
CA GLY A 44 -8.12 -8.48 -1.87
C GLY A 44 -7.15 -8.92 -0.77
N ASN A 45 -7.60 -8.97 0.48
CA ASN A 45 -6.80 -9.43 1.61
C ASN A 45 -6.42 -10.92 1.47
N ILE A 46 -7.37 -11.79 1.09
CA ILE A 46 -7.10 -13.22 0.86
C ILE A 46 -6.04 -13.41 -0.24
N VAL A 47 -6.16 -12.68 -1.34
CA VAL A 47 -5.18 -12.75 -2.43
C VAL A 47 -3.81 -12.22 -1.99
N GLY A 48 -3.77 -11.17 -1.19
CA GLY A 48 -2.55 -10.65 -0.58
C GLY A 48 -1.84 -11.68 0.28
N ASP A 49 -2.57 -12.34 1.18
CA ASP A 49 -2.03 -13.40 2.06
C ASP A 49 -1.50 -14.60 1.25
N LEU A 50 -2.20 -14.98 0.17
CA LEU A 50 -1.74 -16.03 -0.72
C LEU A 50 -0.46 -15.63 -1.47
N ALA A 51 -0.38 -14.39 -1.91
CA ALA A 51 0.81 -13.86 -2.59
C ALA A 51 2.05 -13.89 -1.69
N CYS A 52 1.91 -13.57 -0.39
CA CYS A 52 3.00 -13.64 0.57
C CYS A 52 3.61 -15.05 0.69
N LYS A 53 2.81 -16.11 0.45
CA LYS A 53 3.31 -17.51 0.46
C LYS A 53 4.26 -17.82 -0.70
N LEU A 54 4.23 -17.04 -1.78
CA LEU A 54 5.19 -17.16 -2.88
C LEU A 54 6.55 -16.54 -2.54
N PHE A 55 6.59 -15.73 -1.49
CA PHE A 55 7.79 -15.06 -0.99
C PHE A 55 8.01 -15.42 0.49
N PRO A 56 8.40 -16.67 0.79
CA PRO A 56 8.45 -17.16 2.16
C PRO A 56 9.54 -16.48 3.00
N ASN A 57 9.47 -16.67 4.33
CA ASN A 57 10.43 -16.14 5.30
C ASN A 57 10.51 -14.60 5.32
N GLY A 58 9.44 -13.94 4.92
CA GLY A 58 9.33 -12.49 4.99
C GLY A 58 8.89 -12.00 6.35
N VAL A 59 8.96 -10.69 6.51
CA VAL A 59 8.48 -9.97 7.69
C VAL A 59 7.46 -8.93 7.26
N GLU A 60 6.39 -8.80 8.04
CA GLU A 60 5.32 -7.85 7.77
C GLU A 60 5.49 -6.57 8.58
N ILE A 61 5.28 -5.43 7.92
CA ILE A 61 5.12 -4.15 8.61
C ILE A 61 3.71 -4.11 9.20
N PRO A 62 3.53 -4.01 10.53
CA PRO A 62 2.22 -4.07 11.15
C PRO A 62 1.33 -2.92 10.69
N TYR A 63 0.06 -3.24 10.41
CA TYR A 63 -0.92 -2.24 9.99
C TYR A 63 -1.51 -1.48 11.19
N GLU A 64 -1.85 -2.20 12.26
CA GLU A 64 -2.53 -1.67 13.43
C GLU A 64 -1.54 -1.05 14.42
N ASN A 65 -1.98 0.01 15.10
CA ASN A 65 -1.24 0.70 16.17
C ASN A 65 0.14 1.23 15.78
N THR A 66 0.35 1.48 14.50
CA THR A 66 1.61 2.04 13.97
C THR A 66 1.34 3.31 13.17
N THR A 67 2.17 4.32 13.38
CA THR A 67 2.16 5.52 12.56
C THR A 67 2.89 5.27 11.22
N PHE A 68 2.69 6.13 10.22
CA PHE A 68 3.48 6.04 8.99
C PHE A 68 4.99 6.19 9.23
N GLN A 69 5.38 6.99 10.23
CA GLN A 69 6.78 7.15 10.59
C GLN A 69 7.35 5.85 11.16
N ASP A 70 6.60 5.17 12.02
CA ASP A 70 7.00 3.87 12.57
C ASP A 70 7.16 2.83 11.45
N LYS A 71 6.22 2.79 10.50
CA LYS A 71 6.29 1.88 9.34
C LYS A 71 7.54 2.13 8.49
N ILE A 72 7.87 3.39 8.24
CA ILE A 72 9.08 3.77 7.49
C ILE A 72 10.34 3.32 8.25
N THR A 73 10.40 3.57 9.55
CA THR A 73 11.53 3.17 10.39
C THR A 73 11.68 1.65 10.41
N LEU A 74 10.59 0.91 10.66
CA LEU A 74 10.60 -0.56 10.64
C LEU A 74 11.03 -1.12 9.28
N THR A 75 10.58 -0.52 8.18
CA THR A 75 11.00 -0.94 6.83
C THR A 75 12.51 -0.81 6.67
N GLN A 76 13.09 0.31 7.09
CA GLN A 76 14.54 0.53 7.05
C GLN A 76 15.29 -0.46 7.94
N ASP A 77 14.80 -0.71 9.15
CA ASP A 77 15.40 -1.64 10.09
C ASP A 77 15.42 -3.07 9.51
N TYR A 78 14.33 -3.52 8.91
CA TYR A 78 14.26 -4.86 8.29
C TYR A 78 15.17 -4.99 7.07
N ILE A 79 15.31 -3.93 6.27
CA ILE A 79 16.30 -3.90 5.18
C ILE A 79 17.73 -4.03 5.73
N HIS A 80 18.08 -3.29 6.79
CA HIS A 80 19.38 -3.37 7.42
C HIS A 80 19.65 -4.74 8.08
N GLN A 81 18.63 -5.41 8.61
CA GLN A 81 18.71 -6.75 9.16
C GLN A 81 18.86 -7.83 8.08
N GLY A 82 18.71 -7.48 6.81
CA GLY A 82 18.93 -8.40 5.70
C GLY A 82 17.74 -9.29 5.36
N TYR A 83 16.51 -8.89 5.72
CA TYR A 83 15.32 -9.60 5.26
C TYR A 83 15.20 -9.53 3.74
N GLU A 84 15.07 -10.69 3.08
CA GLU A 84 14.88 -10.76 1.64
C GLU A 84 13.46 -10.35 1.22
N ASN A 85 12.46 -10.63 2.04
CA ASN A 85 11.06 -10.31 1.76
C ASN A 85 10.48 -9.45 2.89
N ILE A 86 9.94 -8.29 2.54
CA ILE A 86 9.26 -7.38 3.46
C ILE A 86 7.87 -7.10 2.90
N TYR A 87 6.84 -7.45 3.66
CA TYR A 87 5.45 -7.20 3.28
C TYR A 87 5.00 -5.85 3.84
N GLU A 88 4.21 -5.11 3.05
CA GLU A 88 3.74 -3.75 3.38
C GLU A 88 4.88 -2.75 3.60
N ALA A 89 6.00 -2.93 2.92
CA ALA A 89 7.17 -2.05 3.01
C ALA A 89 6.79 -0.60 2.71
N THR A 90 7.10 0.30 3.63
CA THR A 90 6.63 1.69 3.58
C THR A 90 7.79 2.66 3.38
N PHE A 91 7.67 3.53 2.39
CA PHE A 91 8.65 4.57 2.05
C PHE A 91 7.98 5.93 1.92
N GLU A 92 8.72 6.98 2.22
CA GLU A 92 8.32 8.36 1.95
C GLU A 92 9.47 9.12 1.28
N PHE A 93 9.16 9.81 0.21
CA PHE A 93 10.07 10.73 -0.43
C PHE A 93 9.30 11.96 -0.93
N ASP A 94 9.77 13.14 -0.56
CA ASP A 94 9.21 14.45 -0.97
C ASP A 94 7.68 14.55 -0.79
N GLY A 95 7.17 14.05 0.32
CA GLY A 95 5.74 14.05 0.63
C GLY A 95 4.92 12.97 -0.08
N ILE A 96 5.56 12.10 -0.86
CA ILE A 96 4.92 10.95 -1.50
C ILE A 96 5.13 9.73 -0.60
N LEU A 97 4.03 9.10 -0.20
CA LEU A 97 4.02 7.89 0.60
C LEU A 97 3.69 6.69 -0.27
N ILE A 98 4.55 5.67 -0.23
CA ILE A 98 4.39 4.42 -0.96
C ILE A 98 4.37 3.28 0.05
N MET A 99 3.39 2.38 -0.07
CA MET A 99 3.34 1.09 0.60
C MET A 99 3.39 0.01 -0.47
N ILE A 100 4.36 -0.89 -0.37
CA ILE A 100 4.64 -1.93 -1.35
C ILE A 100 4.15 -3.25 -0.80
N ASP A 101 3.24 -3.93 -1.49
CA ASP A 101 2.65 -5.18 -1.00
C ASP A 101 3.74 -6.21 -0.67
N ILE A 102 4.68 -6.44 -1.58
CA ILE A 102 5.83 -7.32 -1.33
C ILE A 102 7.10 -6.70 -1.92
N LEU A 103 8.02 -6.32 -1.05
CA LEU A 103 9.38 -5.90 -1.41
C LEU A 103 10.29 -7.12 -1.33
N ASN A 104 10.88 -7.51 -2.46
CA ASN A 104 11.87 -8.59 -2.51
C ASN A 104 13.25 -8.01 -2.80
N ILE A 105 14.23 -8.33 -1.94
CA ILE A 105 15.61 -7.87 -2.04
C ILE A 105 16.51 -9.09 -2.10
N LYS A 106 17.10 -9.34 -3.27
CA LYS A 106 17.99 -10.48 -3.48
C LYS A 106 19.08 -10.17 -4.50
N ASP A 107 20.30 -10.60 -4.24
CA ASP A 107 21.45 -10.48 -5.17
C ASP A 107 21.65 -9.04 -5.69
N ASN A 108 21.60 -8.05 -4.81
CA ASN A 108 21.64 -6.60 -5.14
C ASN A 108 20.52 -6.13 -6.08
N ARG A 109 19.45 -6.90 -6.20
CA ARG A 109 18.24 -6.51 -6.93
C ARG A 109 17.12 -6.22 -5.96
N VAL A 110 16.35 -5.19 -6.27
CA VAL A 110 15.14 -4.83 -5.55
C VAL A 110 13.97 -4.98 -6.49
N ILE A 111 13.02 -5.85 -6.14
CA ILE A 111 11.82 -6.12 -6.92
C ILE A 111 10.61 -5.69 -6.11
N LEU A 112 9.81 -4.81 -6.71
CA LEU A 112 8.55 -4.34 -6.16
C LEU A 112 7.42 -5.18 -6.75
N ASN A 113 6.68 -5.88 -5.90
CA ASN A 113 5.53 -6.68 -6.32
C ASN A 113 4.25 -6.03 -5.80
N GLU A 114 3.39 -5.67 -6.70
CA GLU A 114 2.05 -5.16 -6.42
C GLU A 114 1.04 -6.28 -6.64
N VAL A 115 0.25 -6.59 -5.62
CA VAL A 115 -0.74 -7.67 -5.64
C VAL A 115 -2.12 -7.11 -6.00
N LYS A 116 -2.79 -7.73 -6.95
CA LYS A 116 -4.15 -7.37 -7.37
C LYS A 116 -5.04 -8.61 -7.45
N SER A 117 -6.25 -8.50 -6.94
CA SER A 117 -7.29 -9.52 -7.08
C SER A 117 -8.16 -9.32 -8.33
N SER A 118 -7.87 -8.30 -9.14
CA SER A 118 -8.57 -8.04 -10.40
C SER A 118 -8.09 -8.98 -11.51
N THR A 119 -8.96 -9.24 -12.49
CA THR A 119 -8.66 -10.08 -13.65
C THR A 119 -8.11 -9.29 -14.83
N ASP A 120 -8.04 -7.97 -14.70
CA ASP A 120 -7.59 -7.07 -15.76
C ASP A 120 -6.85 -5.84 -15.21
N VAL A 121 -6.02 -5.22 -16.04
CA VAL A 121 -5.29 -3.99 -15.72
C VAL A 121 -6.18 -2.80 -16.05
N LYS A 122 -6.42 -1.93 -15.07
CA LYS A 122 -7.20 -0.71 -15.29
C LYS A 122 -6.31 0.40 -15.85
N ASP A 123 -6.84 1.20 -16.78
CA ASP A 123 -6.12 2.32 -17.42
C ASP A 123 -5.50 3.29 -16.41
N VAL A 124 -6.13 3.48 -15.26
CA VAL A 124 -5.63 4.35 -14.18
C VAL A 124 -4.30 3.89 -13.57
N TYR A 125 -3.87 2.66 -13.85
CA TYR A 125 -2.60 2.10 -13.39
C TYR A 125 -1.52 2.07 -14.48
N LEU A 126 -1.83 2.51 -15.68
CA LEU A 126 -0.91 2.66 -16.80
C LEU A 126 -0.37 4.08 -16.87
#